data_06b7bbd767d7a8db91b37c3428791823
#
_entry.id   06b7bbd767d7a8db91b37c3428791823
#
_cell.length_a   1.000
_cell.length_b   1.000
_cell.length_c   1.000
_cell.angle_alpha   90.00
_cell.angle_beta   90.00
_cell.angle_gamma   90.00
#
_symmetry.space_group_name_H-M   'P 1'
#
loop_
_entity.id
_entity.type
_entity.pdbx_description
1 polymer ?
#
loop_
_entity_poly.entity_id
_entity_poly.type
_entity_poly.pdbx_seq_one_letter_code
_entity_poly.pdbx_strand_id
1 'polypeptide(L)' 'MEKAHQDIPWVPHAEISPEPCGPGVQRRVLAYSKDAMCVENTFETGGVGAMHCHPHTQITYIVSGRYRFTIGDETR' A
#
# COMPACT_ATOMS: atom_id res chain seq x y z
N MET A 1 3.21 -9.17 -9.60
CA MET A 1 4.02 -8.05 -9.07
C MET A 1 5.41 -8.08 -9.66
N GLU A 2 5.86 -6.95 -10.09
CA GLU A 2 7.21 -6.82 -10.61
C GLU A 2 8.24 -6.90 -9.49
N LYS A 3 9.39 -7.55 -9.76
CA LYS A 3 10.44 -7.74 -8.76
C LYS A 3 11.73 -6.99 -9.09
N ALA A 4 11.61 -5.93 -9.92
CA ALA A 4 12.77 -5.21 -10.40
C ALA A 4 13.65 -4.61 -9.31
N HIS A 5 13.08 -4.27 -8.16
CA HIS A 5 13.80 -3.66 -7.03
C HIS A 5 13.67 -4.44 -5.73
N GLN A 6 13.46 -5.77 -5.84
CA GLN A 6 13.45 -6.63 -4.66
C GLN A 6 14.84 -6.61 -4.01
N ASP A 7 14.88 -6.52 -2.69
CA ASP A 7 16.10 -6.50 -1.87
C ASP A 7 17.01 -5.27 -2.10
N ILE A 8 16.49 -4.22 -2.75
CA ILE A 8 17.23 -2.97 -2.90
C ILE A 8 16.91 -2.07 -1.71
N PRO A 9 17.93 -1.66 -0.91
CA PRO A 9 17.68 -0.91 0.33
C PRO A 9 17.29 0.55 0.12
N TRP A 10 17.60 1.14 -1.03
CA TRP A 10 17.31 2.53 -1.33
C TRP A 10 16.38 2.60 -2.53
N VAL A 11 15.14 3.03 -2.29
CA VAL A 11 14.13 3.13 -3.35
C VAL A 11 13.61 4.56 -3.40
N PRO A 12 14.09 5.38 -4.34
CA PRO A 12 13.61 6.75 -4.48
C PRO A 12 12.15 6.77 -4.93
N HIS A 13 11.29 7.40 -4.15
CA HIS A 13 9.86 7.48 -4.42
C HIS A 13 9.56 8.03 -5.83
N ALA A 14 10.30 9.05 -6.26
CA ALA A 14 10.07 9.69 -7.55
C ALA A 14 10.33 8.78 -8.76
N GLU A 15 11.08 7.70 -8.57
CA GLU A 15 11.40 6.75 -9.64
C GLU A 15 10.41 5.59 -9.72
N ILE A 16 9.47 5.52 -8.79
CA ILE A 16 8.46 4.46 -8.76
C ILE A 16 7.16 5.00 -9.33
N SER A 17 6.77 4.48 -10.47
CA SER A 17 5.49 4.84 -11.08
C SER A 17 4.34 4.21 -10.32
N PRO A 18 3.27 4.97 -10.04
CA PRO A 18 2.08 4.39 -9.41
C PRO A 18 1.37 3.46 -10.40
N GLU A 19 0.75 2.42 -9.86
CA GLU A 19 -0.08 1.53 -10.66
C GLU A 19 -1.51 1.51 -10.12
N PRO A 20 -2.52 1.37 -11.00
CA PRO A 20 -3.92 1.29 -10.54
C PRO A 20 -4.13 0.05 -9.69
N CYS A 21 -4.91 0.21 -8.62
CA CYS A 21 -5.18 -0.87 -7.66
C CYS A 21 -6.68 -0.94 -7.32
N GLY A 22 -7.51 -0.38 -8.17
CA GLY A 22 -8.94 -0.28 -8.01
C GLY A 22 -9.43 1.12 -8.32
N PRO A 23 -10.76 1.35 -8.41
CA PRO A 23 -11.31 2.68 -8.68
C PRO A 23 -10.90 3.69 -7.61
N GLY A 24 -10.23 4.75 -8.03
CA GLY A 24 -9.79 5.81 -7.12
C GLY A 24 -8.64 5.43 -6.21
N VAL A 25 -7.93 4.33 -6.52
CA VAL A 25 -6.81 3.86 -5.70
C VAL A 25 -5.61 3.57 -6.59
N GLN A 26 -4.47 4.09 -6.18
CA GLN A 26 -3.18 3.79 -6.83
C GLN A 26 -2.19 3.35 -5.77
N ARG A 27 -1.23 2.54 -6.17
CA ARG A 27 -0.17 2.12 -5.24
C ARG A 27 1.20 2.23 -5.89
N ARG A 28 2.19 2.42 -5.04
CA ARG A 28 3.60 2.27 -5.39
C ARG A 28 4.19 1.22 -4.46
N VAL A 29 4.81 0.20 -5.04
CA VAL A 29 5.56 -0.78 -4.26
C VAL A 29 6.95 -0.20 -4.06
N LEU A 30 7.29 0.11 -2.81
CA LEU A 30 8.57 0.70 -2.45
C LEU A 30 9.59 -0.40 -2.15
N ALA A 31 10.36 -0.28 -1.09
CA ALA A 31 11.35 -1.30 -0.75
C ALA A 31 10.67 -2.59 -0.30
N TYR A 32 11.19 -3.73 -0.73
CA TYR A 32 10.67 -5.02 -0.30
C TYR A 32 11.70 -6.13 -0.41
N SER A 33 11.46 -7.16 0.37
CA SER A 33 12.21 -8.40 0.35
C SER A 33 11.22 -9.56 0.37
N LYS A 34 11.72 -10.79 0.48
CA LYS A 34 10.84 -11.95 0.62
C LYS A 34 10.01 -11.94 1.92
N ASP A 35 10.47 -11.22 2.95
CA ASP A 35 9.87 -11.23 4.28
C ASP A 35 9.06 -9.99 4.60
N ALA A 36 9.29 -8.89 3.90
CA ALA A 36 8.64 -7.62 4.20
C ALA A 36 8.45 -6.80 2.94
N MET A 37 7.41 -5.97 2.93
CA MET A 37 7.11 -5.08 1.80
C MET A 37 6.58 -3.76 2.32
N CYS A 38 7.07 -2.68 1.73
CA CYS A 38 6.56 -1.34 1.99
C CYS A 38 5.80 -0.86 0.75
N VAL A 39 4.53 -0.52 0.92
CA VAL A 39 3.66 -0.08 -0.17
C VAL A 39 3.02 1.24 0.20
N GLU A 40 3.06 2.20 -0.72
CA GLU A 40 2.32 3.45 -0.58
C GLU A 40 1.03 3.36 -1.38
N ASN A 41 -0.09 3.58 -0.72
CA ASN A 41 -1.39 3.65 -1.38
C ASN A 41 -1.89 5.08 -1.40
N THR A 42 -2.37 5.53 -2.56
CA THR A 42 -2.97 6.85 -2.73
C THR A 42 -4.43 6.66 -3.11
N PHE A 43 -5.32 7.30 -2.34
CA PHE A 43 -6.75 7.25 -2.55
C PHE A 43 -7.28 8.59 -3.02
N GLU A 44 -8.12 8.59 -4.03
CA GLU A 44 -8.96 9.74 -4.33
C GLU A 44 -10.05 9.83 -3.26
N THR A 45 -10.61 11.02 -3.06
CA THR A 45 -11.73 11.19 -2.12
C THR A 45 -12.86 10.21 -2.50
N GLY A 46 -13.31 9.42 -1.53
CA GLY A 46 -14.30 8.38 -1.76
C GLY A 46 -13.75 7.07 -2.33
N GLY A 47 -12.45 6.99 -2.59
CA GLY A 47 -11.83 5.74 -3.02
C GLY A 47 -11.90 4.67 -1.93
N VAL A 48 -12.16 3.43 -2.33
CA VAL A 48 -12.36 2.32 -1.40
C VAL A 48 -11.40 1.18 -1.76
N GLY A 49 -10.60 0.77 -0.79
CA GLY A 49 -9.79 -0.44 -0.90
C GLY A 49 -10.63 -1.68 -0.61
N ALA A 50 -10.42 -2.73 -1.40
CA ALA A 50 -11.15 -3.98 -1.22
C ALA A 50 -10.81 -4.64 0.12
N MET A 51 -11.81 -5.23 0.74
CA MET A 51 -11.61 -6.05 1.94
C MET A 51 -10.77 -7.27 1.57
N HIS A 52 -9.75 -7.54 2.35
CA HIS A 52 -8.88 -8.70 2.11
C HIS A 52 -8.22 -9.14 3.42
N CYS A 53 -7.67 -10.34 3.41
CA CYS A 53 -6.81 -10.80 4.49
C CYS A 53 -5.58 -11.50 3.91
N HIS A 54 -4.52 -11.52 4.69
CA HIS A 54 -3.25 -12.14 4.30
C HIS A 54 -2.52 -12.63 5.56
N PRO A 55 -1.62 -13.62 5.40
CA PRO A 55 -1.00 -14.27 6.56
C PRO A 55 0.13 -13.49 7.23
N HIS A 56 0.56 -12.39 6.64
CA HIS A 56 1.67 -11.62 7.21
C HIS A 56 1.16 -10.39 7.98
N THR A 57 2.00 -9.86 8.84
CA THR A 57 1.72 -8.66 9.63
C THR A 57 1.65 -7.43 8.73
N GLN A 58 0.62 -6.63 8.95
CA GLN A 58 0.47 -5.35 8.26
C GLN A 58 0.52 -4.21 9.28
N ILE A 59 1.30 -3.19 8.95
CA ILE A 59 1.35 -1.95 9.70
C ILE A 59 0.98 -0.83 8.74
N THR A 60 -0.03 -0.03 9.12
CA THR A 60 -0.51 1.06 8.28
C THR A 60 -0.16 2.39 8.94
N TYR A 61 0.48 3.26 8.18
CA TYR A 61 0.82 4.61 8.61
C TYR A 61 0.13 5.62 7.69
N ILE A 62 -0.61 6.55 8.29
CA ILE A 62 -1.32 7.58 7.51
C ILE A 62 -0.40 8.77 7.35
N VAL A 63 0.04 9.01 6.13
CA VAL A 63 0.92 10.14 5.80
C VAL A 63 0.12 11.44 5.77
N SER A 64 -1.06 11.42 5.17
CA SER A 64 -1.92 12.59 5.09
C SER A 64 -3.37 12.16 4.83
N GLY A 65 -4.31 13.04 5.13
CA GLY A 65 -5.73 12.80 4.88
C GLY A 65 -6.42 12.05 6.00
N ARG A 66 -7.63 11.62 5.72
CA ARG A 66 -8.47 10.85 6.63
C ARG A 66 -8.92 9.57 5.97
N TYR A 67 -8.87 8.49 6.72
CA TYR A 67 -9.23 7.16 6.24
C TYR A 67 -10.11 6.45 7.26
N ARG A 68 -11.01 5.65 6.76
CA ARG A 68 -11.79 4.75 7.60
C ARG A 68 -11.32 3.32 7.33
N PHE A 69 -10.94 2.65 8.38
CA PHE A 69 -10.47 1.26 8.32
C PHE A 69 -11.41 0.33 9.05
N THR A 70 -11.65 -0.83 8.45
CA THR A 70 -12.37 -1.92 9.10
C THR A 70 -11.44 -3.10 9.25
N ILE A 71 -11.25 -3.55 10.49
CA ILE A 71 -10.44 -4.72 10.81
C ILE A 71 -11.31 -5.64 11.66
N GLY A 72 -11.67 -6.79 11.13
CA GLY A 72 -12.64 -7.67 11.77
C GLY A 72 -13.97 -6.94 11.94
N ASP A 73 -14.40 -6.72 13.17
CA ASP A 73 -15.65 -6.05 13.49
C ASP A 73 -15.48 -4.56 13.83
N GLU A 74 -14.25 -4.06 13.86
CA GLU A 74 -13.98 -2.67 14.24
C GLU A 74 -13.78 -1.79 13.01
N THR A 75 -14.38 -0.60 13.06
CA THR A 75 -14.19 0.45 12.06
C THR A 75 -13.74 1.72 12.78
N ARG A 76 -12.66 2.30 12.29
CA ARG A 76 -12.11 3.53 12.86
C ARG A 76 -11.70 4.55 11.81
#